data_84b5efb0564b096a32805d6beaf17085
#
_entry.id   84b5efb0564b096a32805d6beaf17085
#
_cell.length_a   1.000
_cell.length_b   1.000
_cell.length_c   1.000
_cell.angle_alpha   90.00
_cell.angle_beta   90.00
_cell.angle_gamma   90.00
#
_symmetry.space_group_name_H-M   'P 1'
#
loop_
_entity.id
_entity.type
_entity.pdbx_description
1 polymer ?
#
loop_
_entity_poly.entity_id
_entity_poly.type
_entity_poly.pdbx_seq_one_letter_code
_entity_poly.pdbx_strand_id
1 'polypeptide(L)' 'MSGKTLKVTLVKSPIGCRADHRATLLGLGLKRVRQSRELEDTAAVRGMVGKVAYLVRVA' A
#
# COMPACT_ATOMS: atom_id res chain seq x y z
N MET A 1 -13.84 11.67 13.90
CA MET A 1 -13.43 10.38 14.14
C MET A 1 -13.73 9.47 12.98
N SER A 2 -12.88 8.86 12.42
CA SER A 2 -13.26 8.13 11.28
C SER A 2 -13.23 6.72 11.62
N GLY A 3 -12.96 6.01 12.13
CA GLY A 3 -13.10 4.64 12.38
C GLY A 3 -12.96 3.72 11.20
N LYS A 4 -12.71 4.22 10.04
CA LYS A 4 -12.55 3.37 8.87
C LYS A 4 -11.08 3.12 8.60
N THR A 5 -10.76 1.86 8.33
CA THR A 5 -9.41 1.48 7.97
C THR A 5 -9.43 0.64 6.71
N LEU A 6 -8.31 0.63 6.02
CA LEU A 6 -8.09 -0.20 4.85
C LEU A 6 -7.03 -1.23 5.21
N LYS A 7 -7.27 -2.46 4.85
CA LYS A 7 -6.24 -3.48 4.97
C LYS A 7 -5.60 -3.66 3.60
N VAL A 8 -4.34 -3.33 3.51
CA VAL A 8 -3.60 -3.39 2.25
C VAL A 8 -2.56 -4.49 2.37
N THR A 9 -2.57 -5.40 1.41
CA THR A 9 -1.65 -6.53 1.39
C THR A 9 -0.79 -6.42 0.14
N LEU A 10 0.52 -6.51 0.32
CA LEU A 10 1.43 -6.51 -0.82
C LEU A 10 1.44 -7.90 -1.43
N VAL A 11 0.92 -8.02 -2.65
CA VAL A 11 0.78 -9.33 -3.30
C VAL A 11 1.85 -9.59 -4.33
N LYS A 12 2.59 -8.57 -4.76
CA LYS A 12 3.69 -8.73 -5.69
C LYS A 12 4.96 -8.14 -5.09
N SER A 13 6.10 -8.73 -5.44
CA SER A 13 7.38 -8.25 -4.94
C SER A 13 7.64 -6.82 -5.43
N PRO A 14 8.16 -5.93 -4.58
CA PRO A 14 8.54 -4.59 -5.02
C PRO A 14 9.82 -4.58 -5.85
N ILE A 15 10.48 -5.70 -5.97
CA ILE A 15 11.70 -5.80 -6.77
C ILE A 15 11.32 -5.61 -8.24
N GLY A 16 12.02 -4.70 -8.91
CA GLY A 16 11.74 -4.42 -10.30
C GLY A 16 10.71 -3.33 -10.53
N CYS A 17 10.04 -2.85 -9.48
CA CYS A 17 9.11 -1.74 -9.65
C CYS A 17 9.88 -0.41 -9.67
N ARG A 18 9.20 0.65 -10.09
CA ARG A 18 9.80 1.97 -10.16
C ARG A 18 10.18 2.45 -8.77
N ALA A 19 11.20 3.32 -8.72
CA ALA A 19 11.68 3.83 -7.43
C ALA A 19 10.61 4.60 -6.68
N ASP A 20 9.77 5.38 -7.39
CA ASP A 20 8.70 6.12 -6.74
C ASP A 20 7.63 5.20 -6.19
N HIS A 21 7.35 4.09 -6.86
CA HIS A 21 6.40 3.10 -6.35
C HIS A 21 6.96 2.40 -5.12
N ARG A 22 8.26 2.11 -5.14
CA ARG A 22 8.90 1.50 -3.97
C ARG A 22 8.83 2.45 -2.77
N ALA A 23 9.10 3.73 -2.99
CA ALA A 23 9.01 4.71 -1.93
C ALA A 23 7.57 4.80 -1.39
N THR A 24 6.58 4.71 -2.27
CA THR A 24 5.18 4.72 -1.87
C THR A 24 4.87 3.51 -1.00
N LEU A 25 5.36 2.33 -1.37
CA LEU A 25 5.16 1.13 -0.57
C LEU A 25 5.79 1.26 0.81
N LEU A 26 6.98 1.85 0.88
CA LEU A 26 7.62 2.11 2.16
C LEU A 26 6.80 3.07 3.01
N GLY A 27 6.22 4.09 2.38
CA GLY A 27 5.33 5.00 3.07
C GLY A 27 4.08 4.32 3.60
N LEU A 28 3.62 3.28 2.93
CA LEU A 28 2.50 2.47 3.40
C LEU A 28 2.92 1.44 4.45
N GLY A 29 4.22 1.23 4.63
CA GLY A 29 4.71 0.24 5.56
C GLY A 29 4.82 -1.16 4.98
N LEU A 30 4.72 -1.30 3.68
CA LEU A 30 4.78 -2.60 3.02
C LEU A 30 6.17 -2.80 2.45
N LYS A 31 6.94 -3.67 3.07
CA LYS A 31 8.32 -3.91 2.67
C LYS A 31 8.52 -5.27 2.01
N ARG A 32 7.64 -6.22 2.30
CA ARG A 32 7.79 -7.59 1.82
C ARG A 32 6.50 -8.06 1.18
N VAL A 33 6.63 -8.97 0.23
CA VAL A 33 5.47 -9.59 -0.38
C VAL A 33 4.67 -10.35 0.69
N ARG A 34 3.37 -10.31 0.56
CA ARG A 34 2.42 -10.92 1.48
C ARG A 34 2.35 -10.23 2.85
N GLN A 35 3.03 -9.10 3.02
CA GLN A 35 2.87 -8.30 4.20
C GLN A 35 1.58 -7.49 4.08
N SER A 36 0.84 -7.38 5.18
CA SER A 36 -0.38 -6.58 5.20
C SER A 36 -0.30 -5.53 6.29
N ARG A 37 -0.99 -4.43 6.08
CA ARG A 37 -1.05 -3.35 7.03
C ARG A 37 -2.44 -2.76 7.03
N GLU A 38 -2.90 -2.36 8.21
CA GLU A 38 -4.12 -1.59 8.33
C GLU A 38 -3.76 -0.11 8.36
N LEU A 39 -4.40 0.66 7.51
CA LEU A 39 -4.14 2.08 7.37
C LEU A 39 -5.45 2.83 7.45
N GLU A 40 -5.39 4.08 7.90
CA GLU A 40 -6.58 4.90 7.92
C GLU A 40 -7.07 5.16 6.50
N ASP A 41 -8.37 5.15 6.33
CA ASP A 41 -8.98 5.40 5.03
C ASP A 41 -9.03 6.91 4.81
N THR A 42 -7.93 7.47 4.35
CA THR A 42 -7.82 8.89 4.06
C THR A 42 -7.51 9.08 2.58
N ALA A 43 -7.73 10.30 2.10
CA ALA A 43 -7.44 10.61 0.70
C ALA A 43 -5.96 10.39 0.38
N ALA A 44 -5.08 10.71 1.32
CA ALA A 44 -3.64 10.52 1.12
C ALA A 44 -3.30 9.04 0.96
N VAL A 45 -3.86 8.19 1.83
CA VAL A 45 -3.62 6.75 1.76
C VAL A 45 -4.20 6.18 0.47
N ARG A 46 -5.41 6.60 0.10
CA ARG A 46 -6.03 6.14 -1.13
C ARG A 46 -5.20 6.51 -2.35
N GLY A 47 -4.62 7.71 -2.35
CA GLY A 47 -3.76 8.13 -3.44
C GLY A 47 -2.52 7.27 -3.55
N MET A 48 -1.90 6.94 -2.42
CA MET A 48 -0.73 6.08 -2.42
C MET A 48 -1.08 4.66 -2.87
N VAL A 49 -2.19 4.13 -2.38
CA VAL A 49 -2.64 2.79 -2.78
C VAL A 49 -2.95 2.76 -4.29
N GLY A 50 -3.56 3.82 -4.80
CA GLY A 50 -3.85 3.90 -6.22
C GLY A 50 -2.60 3.83 -7.08
N LYS A 51 -1.50 4.43 -6.62
CA LYS A 51 -0.24 4.36 -7.36
C LYS A 51 0.29 2.96 -7.49
N VAL A 52 0.10 2.14 -6.48
CA VAL A 52 0.68 0.80 -6.43
C VAL A 52 -0.41 -0.28 -6.43
N ALA A 53 -1.59 0.06 -6.92
CA ALA A 53 -2.72 -0.87 -6.91
C ALA A 53 -2.42 -2.16 -7.66
N TYR A 54 -1.53 -2.10 -8.65
CA TYR A 54 -1.14 -3.29 -9.39
C TYR A 54 -0.22 -4.21 -8.59
N LEU A 55 0.27 -3.74 -7.43
CA LEU A 55 1.16 -4.52 -6.58
C LEU A 55 0.47 -4.97 -5.30
N VAL A 56 -0.63 -4.36 -4.93
CA VAL A 56 -1.28 -4.61 -3.65
C VAL A 56 -2.74 -4.96 -3.84
N ARG A 57 -3.31 -5.53 -2.80
CA ARG A 57 -4.75 -5.80 -2.75
C ARG A 57 -5.32 -5.12 -1.51
N VAL A 58 -6.44 -4.46 -1.69
CA VAL A 58 -7.16 -3.83 -0.59
C VAL A 58 -8.33 -4.73 -0.21
N ALA A 59 -8.38 -5.07 1.03
CA ALA A 59 -9.46 -5.91 1.55
C ALA A 59 -10.53 -5.05 2.22
#